data_287c63e45acf06a6aed04ae44a9aa2f1
#
_entry.id   287c63e45acf06a6aed04ae44a9aa2f1
#
_cell.length_a   1.000
_cell.length_b   1.000
_cell.length_c   1.000
_cell.angle_alpha   90.00
_cell.angle_beta   90.00
_cell.angle_gamma   90.00
#
_symmetry.space_group_name_H-M   'P 1'
#
loop_
_entity.id
_entity.type
_entity.pdbx_description
1 polymer ?
#
loop_
_entity_poly.entity_id
_entity_poly.type
_entity_poly.pdbx_seq_one_letter_code
_entity_poly.pdbx_strand_id
1 'polypeptide(L)'
;MKHTLNVNFKMIRTPNANPILLTGLFTILLGLCVLLGSAQQVPNERIIQVENNLTGKTLISGEKPMNLQEQMRHYNIKALSIAVIKDYKVDFAKAYGMADSATQTKATINTLFQAASISKSFNALAIIKLFHDKKLDLYTDVNTYLKNWKFPYDSLSKGKKINTAHLLSHTAGLSVHGFGGYQIDAPLPNTIQILNGTKPANSDPVRSQFPPGEKMQYSGGGTTITQQLLTDLTGKPYQDYLNQTTLKSLDMNESTFAQPPLANKRRHLATGYLADGSAITGKYHVYPEQAAAGLWTNPSDLAKYIIETQLAYQGKSSKILNQSDTKIRLTPYANTNGSALGVFIESPDSTAYFGHGGSNYGFQSAYYGSLEGGNGLAIMVNSDNGAIIPEIINSIAKVYSFKGLYQTKVMNISDVAESLLESYTGRYELMPNFILTITKQGKRLFAQATGQPKIEALPESQTKFFSKEINGTIEFVKDENGKIKELILIQGRTTHARKL
;
A
#
# COMPACT_ATOMS: atom_id res chain seq x y z
N MET A 1 8.19 -8.80 -63.38
CA MET A 1 9.46 -8.23 -63.91
C MET A 1 10.42 -8.12 -62.76
N LYS A 2 11.42 -8.99 -62.74
CA LYS A 2 12.48 -9.06 -61.73
C LYS A 2 13.59 -8.11 -62.16
N HIS A 3 13.96 -7.13 -61.37
CA HIS A 3 15.20 -6.36 -61.56
C HIS A 3 16.16 -6.75 -60.43
N THR A 4 17.18 -7.52 -60.83
CA THR A 4 18.36 -7.85 -60.05
C THR A 4 19.41 -6.72 -60.24
N LEU A 5 19.79 -6.06 -59.15
CA LEU A 5 20.92 -5.14 -59.14
C LEU A 5 22.19 -5.91 -58.84
N ASN A 6 23.06 -6.04 -59.83
CA ASN A 6 24.44 -6.51 -59.69
C ASN A 6 25.34 -5.35 -59.21
N VAL A 7 25.92 -5.47 -58.00
CA VAL A 7 26.95 -4.54 -57.54
C VAL A 7 28.31 -5.23 -57.71
N ASN A 8 29.09 -4.74 -58.70
CA ASN A 8 30.46 -5.15 -58.93
C ASN A 8 31.42 -4.50 -57.89
N PHE A 9 32.01 -5.25 -57.02
CA PHE A 9 33.10 -4.80 -56.18
C PHE A 9 34.44 -4.92 -56.93
N LYS A 10 35.04 -3.80 -57.28
CA LYS A 10 36.45 -3.71 -57.75
C LYS A 10 37.37 -3.81 -56.56
N MET A 11 38.12 -4.91 -56.46
CA MET A 11 39.21 -5.04 -55.49
C MET A 11 40.38 -4.13 -55.89
N ILE A 12 40.68 -3.14 -55.04
CA ILE A 12 41.89 -2.36 -55.11
C ILE A 12 42.98 -3.15 -54.34
N ARG A 13 43.98 -3.65 -55.08
CA ARG A 13 45.20 -4.25 -54.50
C ARG A 13 46.12 -3.13 -54.04
N THR A 14 46.38 -3.04 -52.74
CA THR A 14 47.51 -2.29 -52.18
C THR A 14 48.67 -3.26 -51.95
N PRO A 15 49.89 -2.95 -52.37
CA PRO A 15 51.06 -3.80 -52.11
C PRO A 15 51.64 -3.52 -50.70
N ASN A 16 52.04 -4.61 -50.03
CA ASN A 16 52.85 -4.66 -48.81
C ASN A 16 52.23 -4.20 -47.48
N ALA A 17 51.46 -5.09 -46.85
CA ALA A 17 51.23 -5.04 -45.40
C ALA A 17 51.85 -6.29 -44.74
N ASN A 18 52.70 -6.08 -43.76
CA ASN A 18 53.44 -7.09 -43.02
C ASN A 18 52.46 -8.00 -42.22
N PRO A 19 52.50 -9.34 -42.37
CA PRO A 19 51.54 -10.26 -41.74
C PRO A 19 51.62 -10.31 -40.21
N ILE A 20 52.63 -9.75 -39.57
CA ILE A 20 52.81 -9.75 -38.12
C ILE A 20 51.92 -8.71 -37.42
N LEU A 21 51.48 -7.63 -38.10
CA LEU A 21 50.62 -6.63 -37.49
C LEU A 21 49.12 -7.02 -37.51
N LEU A 22 48.69 -7.92 -38.41
CA LEU A 22 47.28 -8.34 -38.47
C LEU A 22 46.91 -9.36 -37.38
N THR A 23 47.87 -10.20 -36.92
CA THR A 23 47.63 -11.17 -35.84
C THR A 23 47.51 -10.50 -34.46
N GLY A 24 48.23 -9.39 -34.25
CA GLY A 24 48.14 -8.62 -33.00
C GLY A 24 46.82 -7.89 -32.81
N LEU A 25 46.26 -7.36 -33.89
CA LEU A 25 44.97 -6.65 -33.81
C LEU A 25 43.78 -7.60 -33.62
N PHE A 26 43.82 -8.82 -34.18
CA PHE A 26 42.73 -9.80 -34.02
C PHE A 26 42.73 -10.43 -32.61
N THR A 27 43.89 -10.61 -31.98
CA THR A 27 43.97 -11.10 -30.60
C THR A 27 43.54 -10.05 -29.57
N ILE A 28 43.77 -8.76 -29.83
CA ILE A 28 43.30 -7.67 -28.96
C ILE A 28 41.79 -7.50 -29.09
N LEU A 29 41.20 -7.63 -30.27
CA LEU A 29 39.75 -7.57 -30.47
C LEU A 29 39.02 -8.79 -29.86
N LEU A 30 39.57 -10.01 -29.92
CA LEU A 30 39.01 -11.17 -29.24
C LEU A 30 39.17 -11.07 -27.71
N GLY A 31 40.27 -10.50 -27.21
CA GLY A 31 40.46 -10.24 -25.79
C GLY A 31 39.46 -9.20 -25.23
N LEU A 32 39.12 -8.16 -26.00
CA LEU A 32 38.10 -7.17 -25.60
C LEU A 32 36.67 -7.74 -25.67
N CYS A 33 36.34 -8.61 -26.62
CA CYS A 33 35.03 -9.27 -26.69
C CYS A 33 34.80 -10.29 -25.57
N VAL A 34 35.86 -10.94 -25.03
CA VAL A 34 35.76 -11.87 -23.90
C VAL A 34 35.62 -11.12 -22.57
N LEU A 35 36.07 -9.87 -22.47
CA LEU A 35 35.89 -9.03 -21.28
C LEU A 35 34.54 -8.32 -21.22
N LEU A 36 33.75 -8.33 -22.29
CA LEU A 36 32.37 -7.82 -22.32
C LEU A 36 31.29 -8.90 -22.06
N GLY A 37 31.72 -10.15 -21.91
CA GLY A 37 30.82 -11.27 -21.66
C GLY A 37 30.84 -11.70 -20.19
N SER A 38 29.88 -11.24 -19.44
CA SER A 38 29.46 -11.59 -18.08
C SER A 38 29.90 -10.59 -17.00
N ALA A 39 29.35 -9.38 -17.07
CA ALA A 39 28.95 -8.75 -15.84
C ALA A 39 27.76 -9.57 -15.29
N GLN A 40 28.06 -10.71 -14.68
CA GLN A 40 27.15 -11.34 -13.74
C GLN A 40 26.83 -10.25 -12.74
N GLN A 41 25.58 -9.68 -12.78
CA GLN A 41 25.13 -8.76 -11.76
C GLN A 41 25.30 -9.49 -10.45
N VAL A 42 26.33 -9.11 -9.68
CA VAL A 42 26.48 -9.54 -8.29
C VAL A 42 25.13 -9.21 -7.65
N PRO A 43 24.38 -10.19 -7.10
CA PRO A 43 23.09 -9.92 -6.50
C PRO A 43 23.30 -8.77 -5.52
N ASN A 44 22.52 -7.69 -5.66
CA ASN A 44 22.62 -6.57 -4.76
C ASN A 44 22.46 -7.13 -3.34
N GLU A 45 23.52 -7.09 -2.55
CA GLU A 45 23.58 -7.69 -1.21
C GLU A 45 22.42 -7.22 -0.33
N ARG A 46 21.98 -5.98 -0.53
CA ARG A 46 20.80 -5.43 0.16
C ARG A 46 19.51 -6.17 -0.19
N ILE A 47 19.34 -6.64 -1.44
CA ILE A 47 18.17 -7.44 -1.82
C ILE A 47 18.14 -8.72 -1.01
N ILE A 48 19.26 -9.43 -0.92
CA ILE A 48 19.40 -10.67 -0.14
C ILE A 48 19.13 -10.39 1.34
N GLN A 49 19.63 -9.29 1.86
CA GLN A 49 19.37 -8.89 3.25
C GLN A 49 17.89 -8.59 3.47
N VAL A 50 17.21 -7.86 2.58
CA VAL A 50 15.77 -7.61 2.67
C VAL A 50 14.98 -8.92 2.65
N GLU A 51 15.33 -9.86 1.77
CA GLU A 51 14.66 -11.16 1.64
C GLU A 51 14.79 -12.06 2.88
N ASN A 52 15.82 -11.84 3.73
CA ASN A 52 16.14 -12.70 4.89
C ASN A 52 16.02 -12.00 6.24
N ASN A 53 15.45 -10.80 6.30
CA ASN A 53 15.31 -10.04 7.55
C ASN A 53 13.87 -9.65 7.86
N LEU A 54 12.88 -10.43 7.41
CA LEU A 54 11.48 -10.14 7.72
C LEU A 54 11.24 -10.34 9.21
N THR A 55 10.57 -9.36 9.82
CA THR A 55 10.17 -9.41 11.23
C THR A 55 8.79 -8.80 11.40
N GLY A 56 7.93 -9.43 12.19
CA GLY A 56 6.67 -8.86 12.64
C GLY A 56 6.88 -7.69 13.63
N LYS A 57 5.81 -7.23 14.25
CA LYS A 57 5.87 -6.21 15.30
C LYS A 57 6.63 -6.67 16.56
N THR A 58 6.69 -7.97 16.79
CA THR A 58 7.37 -8.58 17.92
C THR A 58 8.31 -9.67 17.42
N LEU A 59 9.56 -9.63 17.88
CA LEU A 59 10.56 -10.67 17.69
C LEU A 59 11.02 -11.14 19.07
N ILE A 60 11.04 -12.45 19.31
CA ILE A 60 11.57 -12.99 20.56
C ILE A 60 13.10 -12.99 20.49
N SER A 61 13.74 -12.58 21.57
CA SER A 61 15.20 -12.59 21.69
C SER A 61 15.75 -13.99 21.39
N GLY A 62 16.71 -14.06 20.46
CA GLY A 62 17.28 -15.33 19.96
C GLY A 62 16.55 -15.95 18.77
N GLU A 63 15.34 -15.50 18.43
CA GLU A 63 14.69 -15.89 17.16
C GLU A 63 15.37 -15.25 15.97
N LYS A 64 15.47 -16.01 14.87
CA LYS A 64 15.95 -15.49 13.61
C LYS A 64 14.83 -14.77 12.85
N PRO A 65 15.15 -13.70 12.13
CA PRO A 65 14.22 -13.12 11.16
C PRO A 65 13.76 -14.18 10.14
N MET A 66 12.60 -13.93 9.55
CA MET A 66 11.97 -14.84 8.60
C MET A 66 12.45 -14.57 7.17
N ASN A 67 12.33 -15.59 6.30
CA ASN A 67 12.64 -15.48 4.88
C ASN A 67 11.39 -15.10 4.09
N LEU A 68 11.54 -14.23 3.09
CA LEU A 68 10.45 -13.74 2.25
C LEU A 68 9.66 -14.86 1.55
N GLN A 69 10.35 -15.85 0.97
CA GLN A 69 9.68 -16.96 0.26
C GLN A 69 8.91 -17.87 1.22
N GLU A 70 9.40 -18.07 2.43
CA GLU A 70 8.72 -18.83 3.49
C GLU A 70 7.47 -18.08 3.95
N GLN A 71 7.54 -16.76 4.14
CA GLN A 71 6.40 -15.95 4.52
C GLN A 71 5.36 -15.85 3.39
N MET A 72 5.76 -15.78 2.13
CA MET A 72 4.82 -15.86 1.01
C MET A 72 4.03 -17.19 1.03
N ARG A 73 4.69 -18.31 1.31
CA ARG A 73 4.01 -19.61 1.45
C ARG A 73 3.10 -19.64 2.68
N HIS A 74 3.58 -19.15 3.82
CA HIS A 74 2.82 -19.10 5.06
C HIS A 74 1.50 -18.31 4.93
N TYR A 75 1.53 -17.17 4.22
CA TYR A 75 0.37 -16.32 3.99
C TYR A 75 -0.40 -16.63 2.69
N ASN A 76 -0.08 -17.71 1.98
CA ASN A 76 -0.67 -18.09 0.67
C ASN A 76 -0.54 -17.01 -0.41
N ILE A 77 0.49 -16.16 -0.37
CA ILE A 77 0.70 -15.10 -1.35
C ILE A 77 1.28 -15.68 -2.63
N LYS A 78 0.58 -15.51 -3.75
CA LYS A 78 0.99 -16.04 -5.04
C LYS A 78 2.01 -15.15 -5.74
N ALA A 79 1.83 -13.83 -5.70
CA ALA A 79 2.80 -12.86 -6.21
C ALA A 79 2.98 -11.67 -5.27
N LEU A 80 4.20 -11.16 -5.28
CA LEU A 80 4.63 -9.98 -4.56
C LEU A 80 5.57 -9.16 -5.45
N SER A 81 5.45 -7.85 -5.42
CA SER A 81 6.39 -6.93 -6.07
C SER A 81 6.81 -5.81 -5.11
N ILE A 82 8.09 -5.46 -5.12
CA ILE A 82 8.71 -4.46 -4.25
C ILE A 82 9.51 -3.48 -5.10
N ALA A 83 9.48 -2.20 -4.74
CA ALA A 83 10.48 -1.21 -5.15
C ALA A 83 10.99 -0.46 -3.92
N VAL A 84 12.28 -0.23 -3.83
CA VAL A 84 12.93 0.55 -2.78
C VAL A 84 13.64 1.75 -3.39
N ILE A 85 13.45 2.90 -2.77
CA ILE A 85 14.00 4.19 -3.17
C ILE A 85 15.04 4.60 -2.13
N LYS A 86 16.23 4.97 -2.60
CA LYS A 86 17.31 5.54 -1.80
C LYS A 86 17.87 6.76 -2.53
N ASP A 87 18.03 7.88 -1.80
CA ASP A 87 18.63 9.10 -2.34
C ASP A 87 17.94 9.57 -3.65
N TYR A 88 16.58 9.56 -3.66
CA TYR A 88 15.72 9.95 -4.80
C TYR A 88 15.88 9.08 -6.06
N LYS A 89 16.37 7.85 -5.92
CA LYS A 89 16.55 6.88 -7.02
C LYS A 89 16.03 5.52 -6.61
N VAL A 90 15.52 4.77 -7.57
CA VAL A 90 15.19 3.36 -7.35
C VAL A 90 16.50 2.59 -7.13
N ASP A 91 16.71 2.06 -5.93
CA ASP A 91 17.86 1.22 -5.58
C ASP A 91 17.65 -0.20 -6.11
N PHE A 92 16.45 -0.77 -5.91
CA PHE A 92 16.04 -1.99 -6.59
C PHE A 92 14.53 -2.05 -6.80
N ALA A 93 14.11 -2.84 -7.82
CA ALA A 93 12.75 -3.32 -8.00
C ALA A 93 12.80 -4.82 -8.31
N LYS A 94 11.95 -5.61 -7.63
CA LYS A 94 11.93 -7.08 -7.81
C LYS A 94 10.52 -7.63 -7.60
N ALA A 95 10.17 -8.63 -8.40
CA ALA A 95 8.90 -9.35 -8.28
C ALA A 95 9.18 -10.84 -7.99
N TYR A 96 8.24 -11.46 -7.29
CA TYR A 96 8.34 -12.83 -6.82
C TYR A 96 7.03 -13.58 -7.10
N GLY A 97 7.12 -14.88 -7.32
CA GLY A 97 5.98 -15.77 -7.46
C GLY A 97 5.24 -15.68 -8.80
N MET A 98 3.94 -15.99 -8.77
CA MET A 98 3.10 -16.14 -9.96
C MET A 98 2.03 -15.04 -10.01
N ALA A 99 2.06 -14.23 -11.07
CA ALA A 99 1.00 -13.27 -11.37
C ALA A 99 -0.33 -13.99 -11.62
N ASP A 100 -0.26 -15.16 -12.24
CA ASP A 100 -1.41 -16.06 -12.44
C ASP A 100 -0.95 -17.51 -12.28
N SER A 101 -1.43 -18.17 -11.23
CA SER A 101 -1.04 -19.56 -10.93
C SER A 101 -1.67 -20.58 -11.90
N ALA A 102 -2.86 -20.28 -12.45
CA ALA A 102 -3.54 -21.19 -13.37
C ALA A 102 -2.82 -21.30 -14.73
N THR A 103 -2.26 -20.18 -15.20
CA THR A 103 -1.50 -20.10 -16.44
C THR A 103 0.02 -20.21 -16.23
N GLN A 104 0.48 -20.37 -14.98
CA GLN A 104 1.90 -20.39 -14.60
C GLN A 104 2.67 -19.12 -15.05
N THR A 105 1.96 -17.99 -15.14
CA THR A 105 2.56 -16.70 -15.52
C THR A 105 3.33 -16.14 -14.34
N LYS A 106 4.65 -15.99 -14.49
CA LYS A 106 5.51 -15.39 -13.45
C LYS A 106 5.25 -13.91 -13.29
N ALA A 107 5.29 -13.42 -12.06
CA ALA A 107 5.29 -11.99 -11.79
C ALA A 107 6.61 -11.35 -12.23
N THR A 108 6.53 -10.15 -12.79
CA THR A 108 7.66 -9.31 -13.20
C THR A 108 7.50 -7.91 -12.59
N ILE A 109 8.54 -7.09 -12.67
CA ILE A 109 8.49 -5.70 -12.21
C ILE A 109 7.44 -4.85 -12.97
N ASN A 110 6.98 -5.34 -14.13
CA ASN A 110 5.93 -4.71 -14.95
C ASN A 110 4.53 -5.32 -14.71
N THR A 111 4.43 -6.34 -13.87
CA THR A 111 3.13 -6.91 -13.51
C THR A 111 2.27 -5.87 -12.78
N LEU A 112 1.05 -5.68 -13.26
CA LEU A 112 0.11 -4.72 -12.70
C LEU A 112 -0.76 -5.37 -11.62
N PHE A 113 -0.85 -4.73 -10.47
CA PHE A 113 -1.71 -5.06 -9.36
C PHE A 113 -2.75 -3.96 -9.18
N GLN A 114 -3.89 -4.25 -8.58
CA GLN A 114 -4.79 -3.19 -8.13
C GLN A 114 -4.17 -2.45 -6.94
N ALA A 115 -3.98 -1.16 -7.11
CA ALA A 115 -3.44 -0.28 -6.06
C ALA A 115 -4.51 0.14 -5.03
N ALA A 116 -5.78 -0.16 -5.33
CA ALA A 116 -6.90 0.15 -4.46
C ALA A 116 -6.87 1.63 -4.01
N SER A 117 -6.94 1.86 -2.71
CA SER A 117 -6.99 3.21 -2.12
C SER A 117 -5.77 4.09 -2.39
N ILE A 118 -4.65 3.56 -2.86
CA ILE A 118 -3.54 4.38 -3.37
C ILE A 118 -4.01 5.28 -4.53
N SER A 119 -5.08 4.92 -5.23
CA SER A 119 -5.77 5.76 -6.23
C SER A 119 -6.07 7.17 -5.72
N LYS A 120 -6.42 7.32 -4.44
CA LYS A 120 -6.74 8.60 -3.80
C LYS A 120 -5.57 9.59 -3.81
N SER A 121 -4.35 9.07 -3.73
CA SER A 121 -3.14 9.90 -3.80
C SER A 121 -2.97 10.56 -5.18
N PHE A 122 -3.28 9.82 -6.23
CA PHE A 122 -3.24 10.31 -7.62
C PHE A 122 -4.43 11.21 -7.94
N ASN A 123 -5.62 10.87 -7.41
CA ASN A 123 -6.80 11.72 -7.49
C ASN A 123 -6.52 13.11 -6.88
N ALA A 124 -5.96 13.17 -5.67
CA ALA A 124 -5.63 14.43 -5.02
C ALA A 124 -4.62 15.26 -5.83
N LEU A 125 -3.58 14.62 -6.38
CA LEU A 125 -2.63 15.26 -7.29
C LEU A 125 -3.33 15.92 -8.47
N ALA A 126 -4.22 15.18 -9.15
CA ALA A 126 -4.95 15.65 -10.32
C ALA A 126 -5.94 16.78 -9.97
N ILE A 127 -6.65 16.67 -8.84
CA ILE A 127 -7.60 17.69 -8.39
C ILE A 127 -6.87 18.99 -8.04
N ILE A 128 -5.78 18.92 -7.25
CA ILE A 128 -5.02 20.13 -6.85
C ILE A 128 -4.44 20.81 -8.09
N LYS A 129 -3.86 20.04 -9.03
CA LYS A 129 -3.40 20.59 -10.29
C LYS A 129 -4.52 21.27 -11.09
N LEU A 130 -5.67 20.61 -11.22
CA LEU A 130 -6.83 21.17 -11.92
C LEU A 130 -7.30 22.48 -11.30
N PHE A 131 -7.34 22.54 -9.96
CA PHE A 131 -7.73 23.73 -9.22
C PHE A 131 -6.72 24.88 -9.40
N HIS A 132 -5.43 24.57 -9.35
CA HIS A 132 -4.37 25.53 -9.65
C HIS A 132 -4.50 26.09 -11.07
N ASP A 133 -4.59 25.20 -12.07
CA ASP A 133 -4.64 25.58 -13.48
C ASP A 133 -5.87 26.44 -13.82
N LYS A 134 -7.00 26.16 -13.17
CA LYS A 134 -8.27 26.90 -13.35
C LYS A 134 -8.46 28.05 -12.37
N LYS A 135 -7.52 28.32 -11.47
CA LYS A 135 -7.58 29.32 -10.40
C LYS A 135 -8.83 29.18 -9.53
N LEU A 136 -9.18 27.93 -9.18
CA LEU A 136 -10.29 27.59 -8.28
C LEU A 136 -9.79 27.48 -6.85
N ASP A 137 -10.68 27.73 -5.87
CA ASP A 137 -10.40 27.62 -4.46
C ASP A 137 -10.85 26.27 -3.88
N LEU A 138 -9.92 25.54 -3.24
CA LEU A 138 -10.16 24.26 -2.60
C LEU A 138 -11.15 24.33 -1.42
N TYR A 139 -11.37 25.52 -0.87
CA TYR A 139 -12.17 25.75 0.34
C TYR A 139 -13.60 26.25 0.04
N THR A 140 -13.93 26.51 -1.20
CA THR A 140 -15.30 26.85 -1.65
C THR A 140 -16.22 25.63 -1.59
N ASP A 141 -17.50 25.83 -1.30
CA ASP A 141 -18.55 24.79 -1.33
C ASP A 141 -18.45 23.99 -2.63
N VAL A 142 -18.28 22.68 -2.52
CA VAL A 142 -18.12 21.78 -3.67
C VAL A 142 -19.30 21.87 -4.64
N ASN A 143 -20.52 22.16 -4.15
CA ASN A 143 -21.69 22.33 -4.97
C ASN A 143 -21.61 23.55 -5.94
N THR A 144 -20.71 24.50 -5.69
CA THR A 144 -20.41 25.57 -6.63
C THR A 144 -19.80 25.03 -7.93
N TYR A 145 -18.96 24.01 -7.82
CA TYR A 145 -18.21 23.45 -8.95
C TYR A 145 -18.88 22.24 -9.60
N LEU A 146 -19.66 21.45 -8.84
CA LEU A 146 -20.42 20.30 -9.36
C LEU A 146 -21.54 20.81 -10.30
N LYS A 147 -21.76 20.13 -11.44
CA LYS A 147 -22.76 20.50 -12.45
C LYS A 147 -23.85 19.46 -12.59
N ASN A 148 -23.49 18.22 -12.87
CA ASN A 148 -24.44 17.15 -13.20
C ASN A 148 -25.00 16.43 -11.98
N TRP A 149 -24.44 16.70 -10.83
CA TRP A 149 -24.90 16.19 -9.53
C TRP A 149 -24.57 17.23 -8.46
N LYS A 150 -25.42 17.31 -7.43
CA LYS A 150 -25.22 18.19 -6.26
C LYS A 150 -25.26 17.35 -5.01
N PHE A 151 -24.34 17.61 -4.08
CA PHE A 151 -24.39 16.95 -2.77
C PHE A 151 -25.69 17.38 -2.05
N PRO A 152 -26.55 16.41 -1.64
CA PRO A 152 -27.81 16.70 -0.98
C PRO A 152 -27.57 16.96 0.52
N TYR A 153 -27.30 18.20 0.88
CA TYR A 153 -27.15 18.60 2.29
C TYR A 153 -28.40 18.29 3.10
N ASP A 154 -28.19 17.86 4.34
CA ASP A 154 -29.24 17.53 5.31
C ASP A 154 -28.97 18.16 6.69
N SER A 155 -29.76 17.85 7.69
CA SER A 155 -29.62 18.38 9.05
C SER A 155 -28.34 17.97 9.76
N LEU A 156 -27.72 16.83 9.36
CA LEU A 156 -26.46 16.34 9.95
C LEU A 156 -25.27 17.21 9.57
N SER A 157 -25.35 17.93 8.46
CA SER A 157 -24.33 18.92 8.08
C SER A 157 -24.34 20.17 8.95
N LYS A 158 -25.39 20.39 9.74
CA LYS A 158 -25.62 21.58 10.60
C LYS A 158 -25.34 22.91 9.87
N GLY A 159 -25.77 23.00 8.61
CA GLY A 159 -25.57 24.17 7.75
C GLY A 159 -24.16 24.39 7.22
N LYS A 160 -23.17 23.59 7.64
CA LYS A 160 -21.79 23.67 7.13
C LYS A 160 -21.70 23.08 5.73
N LYS A 161 -20.85 23.67 4.91
CA LYS A 161 -20.63 23.25 3.53
C LYS A 161 -19.39 22.37 3.40
N ILE A 162 -19.47 21.36 2.52
CA ILE A 162 -18.35 20.52 2.15
C ILE A 162 -17.53 21.25 1.08
N ASN A 163 -16.24 21.30 1.25
CA ASN A 163 -15.30 21.79 0.26
C ASN A 163 -14.39 20.66 -0.27
N THR A 164 -13.61 20.94 -1.31
CA THR A 164 -12.73 19.95 -1.92
C THR A 164 -11.64 19.47 -0.96
N ALA A 165 -11.10 20.35 -0.12
CA ALA A 165 -10.09 19.98 0.88
C ALA A 165 -10.68 19.01 1.92
N HIS A 166 -11.93 19.18 2.36
CA HIS A 166 -12.64 18.23 3.24
C HIS A 166 -12.75 16.84 2.60
N LEU A 167 -13.06 16.75 1.30
CA LEU A 167 -13.18 15.48 0.58
C LEU A 167 -11.83 14.75 0.51
N LEU A 168 -10.76 15.50 0.18
CA LEU A 168 -9.41 14.94 0.03
C LEU A 168 -8.74 14.57 1.35
N SER A 169 -9.10 15.22 2.46
CA SER A 169 -8.57 14.95 3.81
C SER A 169 -9.46 14.02 4.64
N HIS A 170 -10.54 13.50 4.07
CA HIS A 170 -11.51 12.66 4.80
C HIS A 170 -12.16 13.36 6.02
N THR A 171 -12.32 14.68 5.95
CA THR A 171 -12.99 15.47 7.01
C THR A 171 -14.36 15.97 6.59
N ALA A 172 -14.89 15.49 5.48
CA ALA A 172 -16.21 15.89 4.98
C ALA A 172 -17.39 15.33 5.77
N GLY A 173 -17.17 14.38 6.69
CA GLY A 173 -18.21 13.78 7.50
C GLY A 173 -19.20 12.89 6.72
N LEU A 174 -18.70 12.09 5.78
CA LEU A 174 -19.50 11.35 4.82
C LEU A 174 -19.53 9.85 5.07
N SER A 175 -20.64 9.21 4.67
CA SER A 175 -20.84 7.77 4.60
C SER A 175 -19.99 7.11 3.50
N VAL A 176 -20.11 5.79 3.33
CA VAL A 176 -19.46 4.95 2.32
C VAL A 176 -17.93 4.97 2.45
N HIS A 177 -17.45 4.10 3.34
CA HIS A 177 -16.01 4.07 3.70
C HIS A 177 -15.15 3.32 2.67
N GLY A 178 -15.74 2.35 1.94
CA GLY A 178 -15.06 1.54 0.93
C GLY A 178 -16.04 0.94 -0.07
N PHE A 179 -15.52 0.21 -1.04
CA PHE A 179 -16.27 -0.43 -2.10
C PHE A 179 -15.82 -1.89 -2.27
N GLY A 180 -16.78 -2.79 -2.53
CA GLY A 180 -16.49 -4.21 -2.77
C GLY A 180 -16.07 -4.51 -4.21
N GLY A 181 -16.21 -3.53 -5.12
CA GLY A 181 -16.01 -3.75 -6.54
C GLY A 181 -17.12 -4.61 -7.17
N TYR A 182 -16.99 -4.88 -8.47
CA TYR A 182 -17.96 -5.60 -9.27
C TYR A 182 -17.28 -6.76 -9.99
N GLN A 183 -17.94 -7.88 -10.11
CA GLN A 183 -17.48 -8.97 -10.99
C GLN A 183 -17.33 -8.45 -12.42
N ILE A 184 -16.39 -9.04 -13.17
CA ILE A 184 -16.00 -8.53 -14.50
C ILE A 184 -17.17 -8.45 -15.49
N ASP A 185 -18.16 -9.35 -15.36
CA ASP A 185 -19.32 -9.43 -16.24
C ASP A 185 -20.58 -8.76 -15.65
N ALA A 186 -20.47 -8.13 -14.47
CA ALA A 186 -21.60 -7.47 -13.83
C ALA A 186 -21.89 -6.12 -14.51
N PRO A 187 -23.16 -5.68 -14.54
CA PRO A 187 -23.50 -4.31 -14.93
C PRO A 187 -22.79 -3.29 -14.03
N LEU A 188 -22.10 -2.34 -14.64
CA LEU A 188 -21.35 -1.31 -13.92
C LEU A 188 -22.17 -0.02 -13.77
N PRO A 189 -22.22 0.60 -12.59
CA PRO A 189 -22.84 1.90 -12.39
C PRO A 189 -21.97 3.02 -12.96
N ASN A 190 -22.60 4.11 -13.37
CA ASN A 190 -21.91 5.38 -13.55
C ASN A 190 -21.69 6.08 -12.19
N THR A 191 -20.88 7.15 -12.19
CA THR A 191 -20.50 7.87 -10.96
C THR A 191 -21.72 8.41 -10.20
N ILE A 192 -22.75 8.92 -10.90
CA ILE A 192 -23.95 9.47 -10.28
C ILE A 192 -24.78 8.36 -9.61
N GLN A 193 -24.88 7.18 -10.22
CA GLN A 193 -25.54 6.03 -9.62
C GLN A 193 -24.84 5.59 -8.32
N ILE A 194 -23.50 5.58 -8.30
CA ILE A 194 -22.72 5.30 -7.09
C ILE A 194 -23.02 6.35 -6.01
N LEU A 195 -22.97 7.64 -6.34
CA LEU A 195 -23.21 8.72 -5.39
C LEU A 195 -24.64 8.71 -4.81
N ASN A 196 -25.60 8.23 -5.59
CA ASN A 196 -27.01 8.11 -5.16
C ASN A 196 -27.34 6.74 -4.56
N GLY A 197 -26.45 5.75 -4.63
CA GLY A 197 -26.72 4.38 -4.19
C GLY A 197 -27.83 3.70 -5.03
N THR A 198 -27.97 4.09 -6.30
CA THR A 198 -29.00 3.53 -7.19
C THR A 198 -28.45 2.40 -8.06
N LYS A 199 -29.23 1.33 -8.23
CA LYS A 199 -28.82 0.18 -9.05
C LYS A 199 -28.31 0.61 -10.43
N PRO A 200 -27.24 -0.05 -10.93
CA PRO A 200 -26.59 -1.26 -10.42
C PRO A 200 -25.54 -1.03 -9.31
N ALA A 201 -25.43 0.18 -8.74
CA ALA A 201 -24.53 0.42 -7.61
C ALA A 201 -24.80 -0.57 -6.46
N ASN A 202 -23.72 -1.09 -5.86
CA ASN A 202 -23.73 -2.05 -4.75
C ASN A 202 -23.34 -1.40 -3.41
N SER A 203 -23.20 -0.08 -3.38
CA SER A 203 -22.97 0.72 -2.17
C SER A 203 -24.21 1.55 -1.82
N ASP A 204 -24.29 1.94 -0.55
CA ASP A 204 -25.28 2.91 -0.08
C ASP A 204 -25.04 4.30 -0.69
N PRO A 205 -26.04 5.20 -0.66
CA PRO A 205 -25.87 6.57 -1.09
C PRO A 205 -24.84 7.32 -0.22
N VAL A 206 -24.07 8.21 -0.85
CA VAL A 206 -23.14 9.08 -0.13
C VAL A 206 -23.89 10.23 0.53
N ARG A 207 -23.93 10.25 1.86
CA ARG A 207 -24.71 11.19 2.68
C ARG A 207 -23.88 11.69 3.87
N SER A 208 -24.32 12.79 4.50
CA SER A 208 -23.73 13.29 5.74
C SER A 208 -23.90 12.28 6.89
N GLN A 209 -22.92 12.19 7.76
CA GLN A 209 -22.96 11.50 9.05
C GLN A 209 -22.73 12.46 10.22
N PHE A 210 -21.98 13.53 9.98
CA PHE A 210 -21.72 14.62 10.93
C PHE A 210 -21.23 15.86 10.16
N PRO A 211 -21.12 17.04 10.82
CA PRO A 211 -20.71 18.27 10.17
C PRO A 211 -19.29 18.20 9.55
N PRO A 212 -19.09 18.75 8.34
CA PRO A 212 -17.77 18.86 7.74
C PRO A 212 -16.78 19.59 8.65
N GLY A 213 -15.54 19.13 8.68
CA GLY A 213 -14.43 19.70 9.45
C GLY A 213 -14.43 19.34 10.93
N GLU A 214 -15.40 18.55 11.43
CA GLU A 214 -15.48 18.18 12.84
C GLU A 214 -14.41 17.17 13.25
N LYS A 215 -14.24 16.13 12.46
CA LYS A 215 -13.25 15.07 12.67
C LYS A 215 -12.94 14.34 11.37
N MET A 216 -11.84 13.60 11.38
CA MET A 216 -11.49 12.70 10.28
C MET A 216 -12.34 11.44 10.33
N GLN A 217 -12.93 11.08 9.19
CA GLN A 217 -13.58 9.79 8.95
C GLN A 217 -13.38 9.39 7.49
N TYR A 218 -12.62 8.32 7.29
CA TYR A 218 -12.30 7.84 5.95
C TYR A 218 -13.56 7.58 5.11
N SER A 219 -13.62 8.16 3.89
CA SER A 219 -14.75 7.99 2.99
C SER A 219 -14.29 7.84 1.53
N GLY A 220 -14.50 6.63 0.98
CA GLY A 220 -14.41 6.36 -0.45
C GLY A 220 -15.47 7.12 -1.24
N GLY A 221 -16.69 7.22 -0.67
CA GLY A 221 -17.79 7.99 -1.25
C GLY A 221 -17.44 9.47 -1.42
N GLY A 222 -16.80 10.08 -0.40
CA GLY A 222 -16.30 11.45 -0.49
C GLY A 222 -15.27 11.62 -1.63
N THR A 223 -14.39 10.63 -1.81
CA THR A 223 -13.45 10.64 -2.95
C THR A 223 -14.17 10.49 -4.29
N THR A 224 -15.26 9.71 -4.36
CA THR A 224 -16.06 9.56 -5.59
C THR A 224 -16.77 10.88 -5.97
N ILE A 225 -17.08 11.75 -5.01
CA ILE A 225 -17.57 13.12 -5.32
C ILE A 225 -16.49 13.89 -6.10
N THR A 226 -15.20 13.74 -5.76
CA THR A 226 -14.12 14.41 -6.50
C THR A 226 -13.90 13.82 -7.91
N GLN A 227 -14.25 12.55 -8.14
CA GLN A 227 -14.32 11.97 -9.49
C GLN A 227 -15.36 12.68 -10.34
N GLN A 228 -16.57 12.87 -9.82
CA GLN A 228 -17.63 13.63 -10.50
C GLN A 228 -17.22 15.08 -10.72
N LEU A 229 -16.64 15.71 -9.71
CA LEU A 229 -16.14 17.08 -9.79
C LEU A 229 -15.12 17.28 -10.92
N LEU A 230 -14.15 16.38 -11.06
CA LEU A 230 -13.17 16.41 -12.13
C LEU A 230 -13.85 16.29 -13.51
N THR A 231 -14.78 15.35 -13.66
CA THR A 231 -15.53 15.14 -14.90
C THR A 231 -16.34 16.39 -15.26
N ASP A 232 -17.04 16.99 -14.27
CA ASP A 232 -17.82 18.22 -14.48
C ASP A 232 -17.00 19.44 -14.88
N LEU A 233 -15.80 19.59 -14.30
CA LEU A 233 -14.90 20.72 -14.58
C LEU A 233 -14.14 20.58 -15.89
N THR A 234 -13.86 19.35 -16.33
CA THR A 234 -13.02 19.09 -17.52
C THR A 234 -13.82 18.68 -18.75
N GLY A 235 -15.02 18.13 -18.57
CA GLY A 235 -15.81 17.49 -19.64
C GLY A 235 -15.19 16.18 -20.15
N LYS A 236 -14.15 15.65 -19.49
CA LYS A 236 -13.44 14.44 -19.89
C LYS A 236 -13.79 13.26 -18.99
N PRO A 237 -13.80 12.01 -19.50
CA PRO A 237 -13.82 10.83 -18.65
C PRO A 237 -12.66 10.87 -17.65
N TYR A 238 -12.93 10.48 -16.40
CA TYR A 238 -11.96 10.54 -15.31
C TYR A 238 -10.63 9.84 -15.66
N GLN A 239 -10.71 8.59 -16.14
CA GLN A 239 -9.54 7.81 -16.53
C GLN A 239 -8.68 8.49 -17.62
N ASP A 240 -9.31 9.14 -18.59
CA ASP A 240 -8.59 9.78 -19.69
C ASP A 240 -7.81 10.99 -19.18
N TYR A 241 -8.43 11.76 -18.29
CA TYR A 241 -7.76 12.90 -17.66
C TYR A 241 -6.57 12.44 -16.81
N LEU A 242 -6.74 11.46 -15.93
CA LEU A 242 -5.66 10.95 -15.06
C LEU A 242 -4.52 10.30 -15.87
N ASN A 243 -4.86 9.51 -16.91
CA ASN A 243 -3.85 8.86 -17.75
C ASN A 243 -3.01 9.91 -18.50
N GLN A 244 -3.64 10.96 -19.03
CA GLN A 244 -2.95 12.00 -19.81
C GLN A 244 -2.16 12.99 -18.96
N THR A 245 -2.74 13.46 -17.85
CA THR A 245 -2.18 14.58 -17.08
C THR A 245 -1.32 14.13 -15.91
N THR A 246 -1.56 12.93 -15.38
CA THR A 246 -0.87 12.45 -14.18
C THR A 246 0.07 11.29 -14.51
N LEU A 247 -0.46 10.17 -15.00
CA LEU A 247 0.38 8.98 -15.22
C LEU A 247 1.45 9.22 -16.28
N LYS A 248 1.07 9.82 -17.41
CA LYS A 248 2.03 10.13 -18.49
C LYS A 248 3.10 11.13 -18.03
N SER A 249 2.73 12.16 -17.27
CA SER A 249 3.69 13.16 -16.77
C SER A 249 4.67 12.58 -15.75
N LEU A 250 4.29 11.49 -15.06
CA LEU A 250 5.15 10.73 -14.14
C LEU A 250 5.92 9.61 -14.84
N ASP A 251 5.81 9.45 -16.17
CA ASP A 251 6.39 8.32 -16.90
C ASP A 251 5.88 6.94 -16.44
N MET A 252 4.66 6.87 -15.85
CA MET A 252 4.01 5.65 -15.36
C MET A 252 3.29 4.93 -16.50
N ASN A 253 4.05 4.54 -17.52
CA ASN A 253 3.51 4.06 -18.80
C ASN A 253 2.81 2.70 -18.72
N GLU A 254 3.12 1.87 -17.71
CA GLU A 254 2.43 0.61 -17.50
C GLU A 254 1.09 0.79 -16.76
N SER A 255 0.96 1.80 -15.94
CA SER A 255 -0.20 2.07 -15.10
C SER A 255 -1.43 2.56 -15.87
N THR A 256 -2.64 2.38 -15.30
CA THR A 256 -3.90 2.86 -15.91
C THR A 256 -5.01 3.01 -14.89
N PHE A 257 -5.89 3.99 -15.12
CA PHE A 257 -7.17 4.12 -14.41
C PHE A 257 -8.37 3.53 -15.17
N ALA A 258 -8.14 2.92 -16.34
CA ALA A 258 -9.24 2.29 -17.09
C ALA A 258 -9.86 1.14 -16.28
N GLN A 259 -11.19 1.14 -16.17
CA GLN A 259 -11.97 0.13 -15.45
C GLN A 259 -13.16 -0.33 -16.32
N PRO A 260 -13.12 -1.56 -16.86
CA PRO A 260 -12.02 -2.54 -16.79
C PRO A 260 -10.78 -2.10 -17.56
N PRO A 261 -9.59 -2.67 -17.27
CA PRO A 261 -8.36 -2.35 -17.99
C PRO A 261 -8.45 -2.65 -19.49
N LEU A 262 -7.80 -1.81 -20.31
CA LEU A 262 -7.78 -1.95 -21.76
C LEU A 262 -7.12 -3.26 -22.21
N ALA A 263 -7.50 -3.78 -23.38
CA ALA A 263 -7.06 -5.06 -23.91
C ALA A 263 -5.52 -5.19 -23.99
N ASN A 264 -4.82 -4.13 -24.38
CA ASN A 264 -3.36 -4.09 -24.47
C ASN A 264 -2.64 -4.20 -23.10
N LYS A 265 -3.31 -3.86 -22.00
CA LYS A 265 -2.78 -3.99 -20.63
C LYS A 265 -3.11 -5.34 -19.98
N ARG A 266 -4.14 -6.05 -20.44
CA ARG A 266 -4.65 -7.29 -19.79
C ARG A 266 -3.59 -8.38 -19.62
N ARG A 267 -2.61 -8.49 -20.51
CA ARG A 267 -1.53 -9.48 -20.42
C ARG A 267 -0.58 -9.28 -19.23
N HIS A 268 -0.59 -8.09 -18.63
CA HIS A 268 0.28 -7.73 -17.51
C HIS A 268 -0.44 -7.75 -16.16
N LEU A 269 -1.75 -8.01 -16.14
CA LEU A 269 -2.54 -7.99 -14.90
C LEU A 269 -2.27 -9.23 -14.06
N ALA A 270 -2.09 -9.02 -12.76
CA ALA A 270 -2.12 -10.12 -11.80
C ALA A 270 -3.56 -10.62 -11.59
N THR A 271 -3.70 -11.91 -11.35
CA THR A 271 -4.92 -12.51 -10.80
C THR A 271 -4.95 -12.26 -9.29
N GLY A 272 -6.09 -11.81 -8.75
CA GLY A 272 -6.30 -11.66 -7.31
C GLY A 272 -6.62 -12.98 -6.63
N TYR A 273 -6.20 -13.14 -5.38
CA TYR A 273 -6.41 -14.35 -4.58
C TYR A 273 -6.98 -14.01 -3.21
N LEU A 274 -7.82 -14.89 -2.68
CA LEU A 274 -8.29 -14.81 -1.30
C LEU A 274 -7.19 -15.25 -0.32
N ALA A 275 -7.41 -15.01 0.96
CA ALA A 275 -6.45 -15.36 2.01
C ALA A 275 -6.16 -16.87 2.11
N ASP A 276 -7.09 -17.73 1.69
CA ASP A 276 -6.91 -19.18 1.60
C ASP A 276 -6.11 -19.61 0.35
N GLY A 277 -5.77 -18.67 -0.54
CA GLY A 277 -5.03 -18.91 -1.78
C GLY A 277 -5.90 -19.29 -2.96
N SER A 278 -7.23 -19.28 -2.85
CA SER A 278 -8.16 -19.49 -3.98
C SER A 278 -8.20 -18.25 -4.87
N ALA A 279 -8.29 -18.46 -6.20
CA ALA A 279 -8.34 -17.36 -7.16
C ALA A 279 -9.73 -16.72 -7.18
N ILE A 280 -9.77 -15.40 -7.36
CA ILE A 280 -11.01 -14.66 -7.55
C ILE A 280 -11.65 -15.06 -8.88
N THR A 281 -12.97 -15.27 -8.86
CA THR A 281 -13.76 -15.51 -10.06
C THR A 281 -13.61 -14.36 -11.05
N GLY A 282 -13.25 -14.65 -12.30
CA GLY A 282 -12.94 -13.63 -13.30
C GLY A 282 -11.59 -12.93 -13.12
N LYS A 283 -10.75 -13.40 -12.19
CA LYS A 283 -9.38 -12.91 -11.87
C LYS A 283 -9.32 -11.64 -11.04
N TYR A 284 -10.27 -10.72 -11.13
CA TYR A 284 -10.30 -9.46 -10.38
C TYR A 284 -11.71 -8.84 -10.40
N HIS A 285 -11.98 -7.95 -9.46
CA HIS A 285 -13.14 -7.08 -9.51
C HIS A 285 -12.84 -5.77 -10.24
N VAL A 286 -13.87 -5.17 -10.84
CA VAL A 286 -13.84 -3.86 -11.50
C VAL A 286 -14.32 -2.79 -10.51
N TYR A 287 -13.66 -1.64 -10.51
CA TYR A 287 -13.96 -0.52 -9.62
C TYR A 287 -14.28 0.75 -10.42
N PRO A 288 -15.54 0.97 -10.81
CA PRO A 288 -15.94 2.22 -11.47
C PRO A 288 -15.75 3.46 -10.58
N GLU A 289 -15.55 3.25 -9.27
CA GLU A 289 -15.08 4.25 -8.31
C GLU A 289 -13.57 4.52 -8.49
N GLN A 290 -13.21 4.98 -9.69
CA GLN A 290 -11.83 5.08 -10.15
C GLN A 290 -10.95 5.94 -9.24
N ALA A 291 -11.48 7.10 -8.79
CA ALA A 291 -10.77 7.99 -7.87
C ALA A 291 -10.45 7.33 -6.52
N ALA A 292 -11.35 6.48 -6.05
CA ALA A 292 -11.24 5.83 -4.74
C ALA A 292 -10.40 4.55 -4.78
N ALA A 293 -10.46 3.76 -5.91
CA ALA A 293 -9.94 2.39 -5.93
C ALA A 293 -9.49 1.87 -7.31
N GLY A 294 -9.53 2.68 -8.40
CA GLY A 294 -9.46 2.17 -9.76
C GLY A 294 -8.06 2.07 -10.39
N LEU A 295 -6.99 2.45 -9.70
CA LEU A 295 -5.63 2.42 -10.25
C LEU A 295 -5.09 0.99 -10.36
N TRP A 296 -4.66 0.61 -11.55
CA TRP A 296 -3.77 -0.51 -11.81
C TRP A 296 -2.34 -0.01 -12.00
N THR A 297 -1.39 -0.54 -11.25
CA THR A 297 0.01 -0.10 -11.26
C THR A 297 0.95 -1.20 -10.77
N ASN A 298 2.23 -0.89 -10.71
CA ASN A 298 3.28 -1.70 -10.12
C ASN A 298 4.19 -0.84 -9.22
N PRO A 299 4.99 -1.45 -8.33
CA PRO A 299 5.89 -0.70 -7.44
C PRO A 299 6.92 0.17 -8.15
N SER A 300 7.38 -0.22 -9.35
CA SER A 300 8.34 0.58 -10.14
C SER A 300 7.73 1.91 -10.59
N ASP A 301 6.46 1.90 -11.03
CA ASP A 301 5.73 3.12 -11.38
C ASP A 301 5.39 3.94 -10.13
N LEU A 302 4.98 3.29 -9.02
CA LEU A 302 4.76 3.99 -7.74
C LEU A 302 6.04 4.68 -7.25
N ALA A 303 7.22 4.10 -7.47
CA ALA A 303 8.49 4.72 -7.12
C ALA A 303 8.72 6.06 -7.85
N LYS A 304 8.30 6.16 -9.12
CA LYS A 304 8.37 7.43 -9.87
C LYS A 304 7.49 8.52 -9.25
N TYR A 305 6.26 8.14 -8.85
CA TYR A 305 5.36 9.03 -8.12
C TYR A 305 5.94 9.49 -6.78
N ILE A 306 6.53 8.57 -6.01
CA ILE A 306 7.16 8.89 -4.72
C ILE A 306 8.31 9.88 -4.92
N ILE A 307 9.24 9.58 -5.83
CA ILE A 307 10.41 10.42 -6.14
C ILE A 307 9.97 11.82 -6.61
N GLU A 308 9.02 11.90 -7.54
CA GLU A 308 8.50 13.21 -8.00
C GLU A 308 7.87 14.02 -6.87
N THR A 309 7.07 13.37 -6.00
CA THR A 309 6.47 14.03 -4.84
C THR A 309 7.54 14.59 -3.89
N GLN A 310 8.60 13.84 -3.63
CA GLN A 310 9.73 14.27 -2.80
C GLN A 310 10.49 15.46 -3.42
N LEU A 311 10.78 15.36 -4.73
CA LEU A 311 11.48 16.43 -5.45
C LEU A 311 10.64 17.71 -5.55
N ALA A 312 9.34 17.57 -5.80
CA ALA A 312 8.41 18.72 -5.83
C ALA A 312 8.28 19.39 -4.45
N TYR A 313 8.22 18.60 -3.36
CA TYR A 313 8.21 19.11 -2.00
C TYR A 313 9.45 19.99 -1.70
N GLN A 314 10.61 19.62 -2.24
CA GLN A 314 11.85 20.39 -2.11
C GLN A 314 12.01 21.51 -3.14
N GLY A 315 11.08 21.68 -4.08
CA GLY A 315 11.18 22.67 -5.15
C GLY A 315 12.18 22.30 -6.25
N LYS A 316 12.60 21.01 -6.33
CA LYS A 316 13.54 20.49 -7.32
C LYS A 316 12.85 19.90 -8.56
N SER A 317 11.54 19.77 -8.53
CA SER A 317 10.70 19.34 -9.66
C SER A 317 9.33 19.99 -9.58
N SER A 318 8.60 19.97 -10.70
CA SER A 318 7.22 20.46 -10.82
C SER A 318 6.47 19.79 -11.98
N LYS A 319 6.74 18.50 -12.21
CA LYS A 319 6.07 17.77 -13.32
C LYS A 319 4.55 17.77 -13.20
N ILE A 320 4.02 17.76 -11.98
CA ILE A 320 2.57 17.82 -11.71
C ILE A 320 2.23 19.05 -10.86
N LEU A 321 2.77 19.16 -9.66
CA LEU A 321 2.55 20.26 -8.72
C LEU A 321 3.85 21.02 -8.47
N ASN A 322 3.73 22.33 -8.32
CA ASN A 322 4.83 23.14 -7.81
C ASN A 322 5.08 22.89 -6.30
N GLN A 323 6.12 23.48 -5.75
CA GLN A 323 6.49 23.31 -4.35
C GLN A 323 5.38 23.76 -3.37
N SER A 324 4.72 24.89 -3.65
CA SER A 324 3.67 25.42 -2.77
C SER A 324 2.48 24.47 -2.69
N ASP A 325 1.97 24.02 -3.83
CA ASP A 325 0.85 23.09 -3.90
C ASP A 325 1.18 21.73 -3.31
N THR A 326 2.44 21.27 -3.50
CA THR A 326 2.92 20.02 -2.90
C THR A 326 2.98 20.15 -1.37
N LYS A 327 3.43 21.26 -0.83
CA LYS A 327 3.43 21.50 0.62
C LYS A 327 2.01 21.57 1.19
N ILE A 328 1.08 22.28 0.53
CA ILE A 328 -0.34 22.28 0.91
C ILE A 328 -0.88 20.86 0.94
N ARG A 329 -0.61 20.06 -0.11
CA ARG A 329 -1.06 18.67 -0.21
C ARG A 329 -0.53 17.79 0.93
N LEU A 330 0.72 17.95 1.33
CA LEU A 330 1.41 17.11 2.33
C LEU A 330 1.34 17.66 3.76
N THR A 331 0.62 18.76 3.98
CA THR A 331 0.37 19.27 5.32
C THR A 331 -0.84 18.56 5.92
N PRO A 332 -0.72 17.96 7.11
CA PRO A 332 -1.87 17.37 7.81
C PRO A 332 -3.01 18.38 7.95
N TYR A 333 -4.22 17.97 7.62
CA TYR A 333 -5.40 18.81 7.79
C TYR A 333 -5.73 18.95 9.28
N ALA A 334 -6.25 20.11 9.67
CA ALA A 334 -6.52 20.43 11.07
C ALA A 334 -7.39 19.36 11.76
N ASN A 335 -7.07 19.04 13.01
CA ASN A 335 -7.77 18.03 13.84
C ASN A 335 -7.81 16.61 13.26
N THR A 336 -6.80 16.23 12.48
CA THR A 336 -6.64 14.88 11.96
C THR A 336 -5.34 14.24 12.47
N ASN A 337 -5.34 12.93 12.68
CA ASN A 337 -4.13 12.19 13.03
C ASN A 337 -3.30 11.92 11.75
N GLY A 338 -2.77 13.00 11.13
CA GLY A 338 -1.92 12.89 9.96
C GLY A 338 -2.65 12.79 8.61
N SER A 339 -3.99 12.87 8.54
CA SER A 339 -4.69 12.91 7.25
C SER A 339 -4.42 14.22 6.53
N ALA A 340 -3.83 14.14 5.35
CA ALA A 340 -3.55 15.26 4.46
C ALA A 340 -4.36 15.11 3.16
N LEU A 341 -4.07 15.87 2.10
CA LEU A 341 -4.89 15.82 0.89
C LEU A 341 -4.52 14.58 0.04
N GLY A 342 -5.27 13.49 0.24
CA GLY A 342 -5.15 12.20 -0.46
C GLY A 342 -3.96 11.34 -0.04
N VAL A 343 -3.33 11.64 1.08
CA VAL A 343 -2.25 10.87 1.70
C VAL A 343 -2.35 10.97 3.22
N PHE A 344 -1.64 10.08 3.91
CA PHE A 344 -1.40 10.19 5.34
C PHE A 344 0.03 10.60 5.60
N ILE A 345 0.24 11.47 6.59
CA ILE A 345 1.55 11.87 7.08
C ILE A 345 1.77 11.18 8.42
N GLU A 346 2.80 10.38 8.50
CA GLU A 346 3.26 9.72 9.72
C GLU A 346 4.63 10.28 10.08
N SER A 347 4.84 10.61 11.34
CA SER A 347 6.10 11.20 11.81
C SER A 347 6.69 10.39 12.97
N PRO A 348 7.05 9.12 12.73
CA PRO A 348 7.77 8.35 13.73
C PRO A 348 9.20 8.87 13.87
N ASP A 349 9.69 8.98 15.11
CA ASP A 349 11.07 9.35 15.43
C ASP A 349 11.61 10.59 14.67
N SER A 350 10.82 11.66 14.60
CA SER A 350 11.16 12.93 13.94
C SER A 350 11.35 12.89 12.41
N THR A 351 11.19 11.75 11.77
CA THR A 351 11.19 11.63 10.30
C THR A 351 9.76 11.57 9.79
N ALA A 352 9.38 12.49 8.92
CA ALA A 352 8.03 12.49 8.33
C ALA A 352 7.99 11.71 7.02
N TYR A 353 6.98 10.85 6.91
CA TYR A 353 6.67 10.09 5.69
C TYR A 353 5.26 10.42 5.21
N PHE A 354 5.10 10.57 3.91
CA PHE A 354 3.79 10.50 3.28
C PHE A 354 3.56 9.08 2.76
N GLY A 355 2.35 8.59 2.89
CA GLY A 355 2.03 7.22 2.50
C GLY A 355 0.55 6.98 2.30
N HIS A 356 0.22 5.82 1.76
CA HIS A 356 -1.12 5.27 1.70
C HIS A 356 -1.07 3.75 1.56
N GLY A 357 -2.01 3.08 2.20
CA GLY A 357 -2.29 1.67 1.96
C GLY A 357 -3.41 1.47 0.95
N GLY A 358 -3.52 0.29 0.40
CA GLY A 358 -4.60 -0.09 -0.51
C GLY A 358 -5.11 -1.50 -0.24
N SER A 359 -6.43 -1.68 -0.29
CA SER A 359 -7.11 -2.97 -0.16
C SER A 359 -8.29 -3.01 -1.13
N ASN A 360 -8.18 -3.85 -2.16
CA ASN A 360 -9.25 -4.29 -3.05
C ASN A 360 -9.40 -5.80 -2.92
N TYR A 361 -10.50 -6.35 -3.36
CA TYR A 361 -10.76 -7.79 -3.32
C TYR A 361 -9.63 -8.55 -4.05
N GLY A 362 -8.84 -9.33 -3.29
CA GLY A 362 -7.67 -10.08 -3.76
C GLY A 362 -6.38 -9.30 -3.95
N PHE A 363 -6.29 -8.06 -3.48
CA PHE A 363 -5.09 -7.23 -3.63
C PHE A 363 -4.85 -6.35 -2.41
N GLN A 364 -3.59 -6.33 -1.93
CA GLN A 364 -3.14 -5.44 -0.88
C GLN A 364 -1.90 -4.68 -1.34
N SER A 365 -1.74 -3.46 -0.87
CA SER A 365 -0.63 -2.59 -1.26
C SER A 365 -0.29 -1.56 -0.19
N ALA A 366 0.95 -1.06 -0.20
CA ALA A 366 1.38 0.08 0.60
C ALA A 366 2.54 0.81 -0.09
N TYR A 367 2.63 2.10 0.13
CA TYR A 367 3.83 2.88 -0.18
C TYR A 367 4.12 3.89 0.93
N TYR A 368 5.40 4.22 1.08
CA TYR A 368 5.91 5.30 1.91
C TYR A 368 6.98 6.08 1.17
N GLY A 369 6.99 7.39 1.33
CA GLY A 369 8.05 8.29 0.88
C GLY A 369 8.42 9.27 1.98
N SER A 370 9.70 9.39 2.33
CA SER A 370 10.15 10.40 3.30
C SER A 370 10.00 11.80 2.71
N LEU A 371 9.62 12.78 3.54
CA LEU A 371 9.60 14.18 3.10
C LEU A 371 11.02 14.72 2.87
N GLU A 372 12.00 14.15 3.56
CA GLU A 372 13.41 14.50 3.44
C GLU A 372 14.28 13.25 3.23
N GLY A 373 15.47 13.40 2.68
CA GLY A 373 16.46 12.32 2.50
C GLY A 373 16.19 11.36 1.34
N GLY A 374 15.07 11.52 0.59
CA GLY A 374 14.84 10.76 -0.65
C GLY A 374 14.68 9.26 -0.48
N ASN A 375 14.19 8.80 0.68
CA ASN A 375 13.95 7.40 0.97
C ASN A 375 12.48 7.03 0.70
N GLY A 376 12.24 5.79 0.29
CA GLY A 376 10.87 5.33 0.08
C GLY A 376 10.78 3.86 -0.28
N LEU A 377 9.56 3.35 -0.30
CA LEU A 377 9.25 1.98 -0.70
C LEU A 377 7.84 1.88 -1.24
N ALA A 378 7.62 0.88 -2.09
CA ALA A 378 6.30 0.46 -2.55
C ALA A 378 6.23 -1.06 -2.57
N ILE A 379 5.13 -1.63 -2.09
CA ILE A 379 4.90 -3.07 -1.99
C ILE A 379 3.49 -3.37 -2.47
N MET A 380 3.33 -4.38 -3.31
CA MET A 380 2.03 -4.83 -3.81
C MET A 380 1.97 -6.35 -3.82
N VAL A 381 0.85 -6.91 -3.38
CA VAL A 381 0.58 -8.36 -3.36
C VAL A 381 -0.76 -8.66 -4.03
N ASN A 382 -0.89 -9.81 -4.67
CA ASN A 382 -2.14 -10.31 -5.24
C ASN A 382 -2.85 -11.25 -4.26
N SER A 383 -3.13 -10.76 -3.08
CA SER A 383 -3.81 -11.52 -2.02
C SER A 383 -4.64 -10.60 -1.12
N ASP A 384 -5.75 -11.10 -0.58
CA ASP A 384 -6.50 -10.44 0.51
C ASP A 384 -5.71 -10.45 1.83
N ASN A 385 -4.70 -11.32 1.96
CA ASN A 385 -3.85 -11.37 3.13
C ASN A 385 -2.66 -10.41 2.96
N GLY A 386 -2.76 -9.23 3.58
CA GLY A 386 -1.70 -8.22 3.57
C GLY A 386 -0.68 -8.34 4.73
N ALA A 387 -0.73 -9.38 5.56
CA ALA A 387 0.09 -9.50 6.77
C ALA A 387 1.60 -9.48 6.50
N ILE A 388 2.06 -9.90 5.34
CA ILE A 388 3.46 -9.85 4.93
C ILE A 388 3.98 -8.41 4.71
N ILE A 389 3.11 -7.46 4.37
CA ILE A 389 3.53 -6.08 4.01
C ILE A 389 4.28 -5.39 5.16
N PRO A 390 3.76 -5.33 6.41
CA PRO A 390 4.50 -4.74 7.52
C PRO A 390 5.83 -5.46 7.83
N GLU A 391 5.92 -6.77 7.60
CA GLU A 391 7.16 -7.52 7.79
C GLU A 391 8.23 -7.12 6.76
N ILE A 392 7.82 -6.89 5.51
CA ILE A 392 8.71 -6.41 4.44
C ILE A 392 9.11 -4.96 4.72
N ILE A 393 8.20 -4.10 5.19
CA ILE A 393 8.50 -2.72 5.60
C ILE A 393 9.57 -2.74 6.70
N ASN A 394 9.42 -3.57 7.74
CA ASN A 394 10.41 -3.72 8.80
C ASN A 394 11.76 -4.17 8.25
N SER A 395 11.79 -5.16 7.35
CA SER A 395 13.03 -5.63 6.74
C SER A 395 13.73 -4.53 5.94
N ILE A 396 13.01 -3.82 5.07
CA ILE A 396 13.54 -2.69 4.29
C ILE A 396 14.04 -1.60 5.24
N ALA A 397 13.23 -1.21 6.22
CA ALA A 397 13.58 -0.14 7.16
C ALA A 397 14.87 -0.47 7.95
N LYS A 398 15.05 -1.73 8.35
CA LYS A 398 16.26 -2.20 9.02
C LYS A 398 17.49 -2.14 8.10
N VAL A 399 17.38 -2.72 6.90
CA VAL A 399 18.50 -2.83 5.93
C VAL A 399 18.94 -1.45 5.41
N TYR A 400 17.99 -0.57 5.16
CA TYR A 400 18.23 0.78 4.62
C TYR A 400 18.35 1.85 5.69
N SER A 401 18.17 1.51 6.96
CA SER A 401 18.16 2.45 8.09
C SER A 401 17.12 3.57 7.92
N PHE A 402 15.91 3.22 7.46
CA PHE A 402 14.79 4.17 7.36
C PHE A 402 14.24 4.44 8.75
N LYS A 403 14.61 5.59 9.32
CA LYS A 403 14.25 5.96 10.68
C LYS A 403 12.74 5.94 10.88
N GLY A 404 12.30 5.35 12.00
CA GLY A 404 10.90 5.31 12.41
C GLY A 404 10.03 4.27 11.70
N LEU A 405 10.40 3.77 10.51
CA LEU A 405 9.63 2.72 9.84
C LEU A 405 9.90 1.32 10.39
N TYR A 406 11.05 1.09 11.04
CA TYR A 406 11.31 -0.16 11.74
C TYR A 406 10.58 -0.18 13.08
N GLN A 407 9.57 -1.01 13.21
CA GLN A 407 8.68 -1.04 14.39
C GLN A 407 8.75 -2.34 15.20
N THR A 408 9.71 -3.21 14.91
CA THR A 408 9.86 -4.48 15.63
C THR A 408 10.40 -4.24 17.04
N LYS A 409 9.66 -4.72 18.06
CA LYS A 409 10.13 -4.79 19.44
C LYS A 409 10.76 -6.15 19.69
N VAL A 410 11.97 -6.17 20.22
CA VAL A 410 12.60 -7.42 20.69
C VAL A 410 12.13 -7.67 22.12
N MET A 411 11.50 -8.83 22.34
CA MET A 411 10.93 -9.23 23.63
C MET A 411 11.70 -10.43 24.18
N ASN A 412 11.99 -10.40 25.47
CA ASN A 412 12.53 -11.55 26.19
C ASN A 412 11.40 -12.41 26.74
N ILE A 413 11.58 -13.71 26.72
CA ILE A 413 10.67 -14.67 27.37
C ILE A 413 11.18 -14.92 28.78
N SER A 414 10.32 -14.69 29.75
CA SER A 414 10.58 -15.03 31.16
C SER A 414 10.20 -16.48 31.42
N ASP A 415 10.99 -17.19 32.24
CA ASP A 415 10.56 -18.50 32.76
C ASP A 415 9.56 -18.29 33.92
N VAL A 416 8.37 -18.85 33.76
CA VAL A 416 7.28 -18.75 34.72
C VAL A 416 6.94 -20.16 35.22
N ALA A 417 6.92 -20.33 36.53
CA ALA A 417 6.61 -21.62 37.17
C ALA A 417 5.20 -22.10 36.72
N GLU A 418 5.10 -23.39 36.45
CA GLU A 418 3.84 -23.99 35.97
C GLU A 418 2.68 -23.81 36.94
N SER A 419 2.96 -23.89 38.27
CA SER A 419 1.98 -23.60 39.33
C SER A 419 1.47 -22.16 39.30
N LEU A 420 2.31 -21.20 38.93
CA LEU A 420 1.89 -19.81 38.77
C LEU A 420 1.02 -19.63 37.52
N LEU A 421 1.38 -20.26 36.38
CA LEU A 421 0.54 -20.28 35.18
C LEU A 421 -0.83 -20.91 35.44
N GLU A 422 -0.92 -21.95 36.27
CA GLU A 422 -2.19 -22.56 36.70
C GLU A 422 -3.08 -21.53 37.40
N SER A 423 -2.51 -20.70 38.29
CA SER A 423 -3.26 -19.70 39.04
C SER A 423 -3.91 -18.61 38.14
N TYR A 424 -3.39 -18.42 36.93
CA TYR A 424 -3.90 -17.46 35.94
C TYR A 424 -5.08 -18.03 35.16
N THR A 425 -5.28 -19.32 35.10
CA THR A 425 -6.40 -19.92 34.36
C THR A 425 -7.73 -19.47 34.94
N GLY A 426 -8.72 -19.35 34.05
CA GLY A 426 -10.05 -18.93 34.43
C GLY A 426 -10.70 -18.01 33.40
N ARG A 427 -11.84 -17.47 33.79
CA ARG A 427 -12.66 -16.57 32.97
C ARG A 427 -12.58 -15.15 33.51
N TYR A 428 -12.39 -14.16 32.65
CA TYR A 428 -12.26 -12.76 33.03
C TYR A 428 -13.25 -11.93 32.23
N GLU A 429 -14.13 -11.17 32.89
CA GLU A 429 -15.15 -10.38 32.25
C GLU A 429 -14.59 -9.02 31.84
N LEU A 430 -14.44 -8.82 30.51
CA LEU A 430 -14.00 -7.55 29.92
C LEU A 430 -15.15 -6.54 29.84
N MET A 431 -16.35 -7.03 29.55
CA MET A 431 -17.61 -6.31 29.57
C MET A 431 -18.78 -7.32 29.58
N PRO A 432 -20.03 -6.92 29.86
CA PRO A 432 -21.16 -7.84 29.85
C PRO A 432 -21.21 -8.72 28.60
N ASN A 433 -21.24 -10.04 28.80
CA ASN A 433 -21.24 -11.06 27.73
C ASN A 433 -19.97 -11.15 26.86
N PHE A 434 -18.88 -10.43 27.19
CA PHE A 434 -17.60 -10.53 26.51
C PHE A 434 -16.51 -10.93 27.47
N ILE A 435 -16.10 -12.19 27.40
CA ILE A 435 -15.24 -12.87 28.37
C ILE A 435 -13.92 -13.22 27.69
N LEU A 436 -12.81 -12.98 28.39
CA LEU A 436 -11.49 -13.51 28.06
C LEU A 436 -11.25 -14.77 28.89
N THR A 437 -11.14 -15.90 28.22
CA THR A 437 -10.85 -17.19 28.86
C THR A 437 -9.36 -17.47 28.77
N ILE A 438 -8.71 -17.68 29.93
CA ILE A 438 -7.30 -18.05 30.03
C ILE A 438 -7.20 -19.55 30.29
N THR A 439 -6.45 -20.24 29.44
CA THR A 439 -6.23 -21.68 29.53
C THR A 439 -4.74 -22.00 29.48
N LYS A 440 -4.33 -23.15 30.02
CA LYS A 440 -2.95 -23.61 30.05
C LYS A 440 -2.79 -24.96 29.34
N GLN A 441 -1.66 -25.17 28.68
CA GLN A 441 -1.21 -26.43 28.10
C GLN A 441 0.29 -26.61 28.42
N GLY A 442 0.62 -27.43 29.40
CA GLY A 442 1.98 -27.50 29.95
C GLY A 442 2.45 -26.12 30.43
N LYS A 443 3.62 -25.67 30.02
CA LYS A 443 4.17 -24.35 30.35
C LYS A 443 3.67 -23.21 29.42
N ARG A 444 2.64 -23.43 28.61
CA ARG A 444 2.11 -22.43 27.68
C ARG A 444 0.76 -21.91 28.15
N LEU A 445 0.60 -20.61 28.15
CA LEU A 445 -0.64 -19.93 28.48
C LEU A 445 -1.34 -19.46 27.16
N PHE A 446 -2.65 -19.54 27.14
CA PHE A 446 -3.46 -19.13 25.99
C PHE A 446 -4.61 -18.23 26.44
N ALA A 447 -4.94 -17.26 25.61
CA ALA A 447 -6.08 -16.36 25.79
C ALA A 447 -7.08 -16.52 24.64
N GLN A 448 -8.38 -16.55 24.97
CA GLN A 448 -9.46 -16.62 24.00
C GLN A 448 -10.59 -15.70 24.41
N ALA A 449 -10.85 -14.66 23.61
CA ALA A 449 -12.03 -13.81 23.78
C ALA A 449 -13.27 -14.45 23.15
N THR A 450 -14.46 -14.10 23.66
CA THR A 450 -15.74 -14.60 23.15
C THR A 450 -15.84 -14.43 21.63
N GLY A 451 -16.06 -15.54 20.92
CA GLY A 451 -16.20 -15.55 19.46
C GLY A 451 -14.90 -15.35 18.67
N GLN A 452 -13.73 -15.35 19.33
CA GLN A 452 -12.43 -15.15 18.68
C GLN A 452 -11.55 -16.41 18.75
N PRO A 453 -10.54 -16.53 17.87
CA PRO A 453 -9.56 -17.60 17.94
C PRO A 453 -8.79 -17.61 19.27
N LYS A 454 -8.31 -18.77 19.63
CA LYS A 454 -7.39 -18.96 20.77
C LYS A 454 -5.98 -18.56 20.33
N ILE A 455 -5.34 -17.65 21.08
CA ILE A 455 -3.99 -17.13 20.83
C ILE A 455 -3.04 -17.46 21.98
N GLU A 456 -1.75 -17.59 21.68
CA GLU A 456 -0.74 -17.81 22.71
C GLU A 456 -0.37 -16.52 23.43
N ALA A 457 -0.27 -16.58 24.76
CA ALA A 457 0.19 -15.50 25.62
C ALA A 457 1.59 -15.85 26.14
N LEU A 458 2.60 -15.14 25.67
CA LEU A 458 4.01 -15.35 25.96
C LEU A 458 4.42 -14.51 27.19
N PRO A 459 5.15 -15.04 28.16
CA PRO A 459 5.50 -14.33 29.40
C PRO A 459 6.60 -13.29 29.16
N GLU A 460 6.29 -12.00 29.35
CA GLU A 460 7.25 -10.90 29.43
C GLU A 460 7.87 -10.84 30.85
N SER A 461 7.06 -11.14 31.88
CA SER A 461 7.44 -11.22 33.27
C SER A 461 6.60 -12.29 34.02
N GLN A 462 6.75 -12.39 35.32
CA GLN A 462 5.93 -13.30 36.14
C GLN A 462 4.43 -12.99 36.00
N THR A 463 4.01 -11.75 35.81
CA THR A 463 2.59 -11.35 35.79
C THR A 463 2.13 -10.79 34.42
N LYS A 464 3.05 -10.40 33.53
CA LYS A 464 2.74 -9.74 32.27
C LYS A 464 3.05 -10.64 31.09
N PHE A 465 2.11 -10.72 30.15
CA PHE A 465 2.18 -11.57 28.96
C PHE A 465 1.82 -10.77 27.72
N PHE A 466 2.40 -11.11 26.56
CA PHE A 466 2.13 -10.50 25.27
C PHE A 466 1.79 -11.57 24.22
N SER A 467 1.23 -11.16 23.10
CA SER A 467 1.03 -12.04 21.94
C SER A 467 1.86 -11.57 20.74
N LYS A 468 2.33 -12.51 19.92
CA LYS A 468 2.92 -12.22 18.60
C LYS A 468 1.86 -11.98 17.53
N GLU A 469 0.66 -12.53 17.72
CA GLU A 469 -0.41 -12.52 16.73
C GLU A 469 -1.21 -11.22 16.76
N ILE A 470 -1.35 -10.61 17.94
CA ILE A 470 -2.07 -9.35 18.15
C ILE A 470 -1.20 -8.35 18.91
N ASN A 471 -1.41 -7.06 18.64
CA ASN A 471 -0.77 -6.02 19.44
C ASN A 471 -1.53 -5.82 20.75
N GLY A 472 -1.28 -6.70 21.72
CA GLY A 472 -1.94 -6.68 23.00
C GLY A 472 -1.09 -7.33 24.10
N THR A 473 -1.21 -6.80 25.32
CA THR A 473 -0.62 -7.37 26.52
C THR A 473 -1.69 -7.61 27.57
N ILE A 474 -1.49 -8.63 28.39
CA ILE A 474 -2.32 -8.90 29.56
C ILE A 474 -1.42 -8.90 30.80
N GLU A 475 -1.93 -8.36 31.89
CA GLU A 475 -1.24 -8.34 33.19
C GLU A 475 -2.17 -8.88 34.28
N PHE A 476 -1.70 -9.84 35.06
CA PHE A 476 -2.47 -10.42 36.13
C PHE A 476 -2.21 -9.69 37.46
N VAL A 477 -3.29 -9.30 38.12
CA VAL A 477 -3.24 -8.57 39.40
C VAL A 477 -3.69 -9.48 40.54
N LYS A 478 -2.90 -9.52 41.63
CA LYS A 478 -3.18 -10.28 42.85
C LYS A 478 -3.88 -9.42 43.88
N ASP A 479 -4.71 -10.03 44.69
CA ASP A 479 -5.23 -9.45 45.94
C ASP A 479 -4.19 -9.51 47.10
N GLU A 480 -4.57 -9.02 48.25
CA GLU A 480 -3.75 -9.00 49.47
C GLU A 480 -3.33 -10.43 49.96
N ASN A 481 -4.10 -11.44 49.57
CA ASN A 481 -3.85 -12.85 49.90
C ASN A 481 -3.05 -13.58 48.79
N GLY A 482 -2.59 -12.86 47.74
CA GLY A 482 -1.83 -13.41 46.64
C GLY A 482 -2.66 -14.17 45.60
N LYS A 483 -4.02 -14.14 45.69
CA LYS A 483 -4.91 -14.75 44.67
C LYS A 483 -5.13 -13.79 43.51
N ILE A 484 -5.25 -14.33 42.28
CA ILE A 484 -5.55 -13.55 41.10
C ILE A 484 -6.99 -13.04 41.14
N LYS A 485 -7.16 -11.72 41.25
CA LYS A 485 -8.47 -11.04 41.30
C LYS A 485 -8.89 -10.45 39.98
N GLU A 486 -7.92 -10.07 39.16
CA GLU A 486 -8.14 -9.26 37.98
C GLU A 486 -7.09 -9.52 36.89
N LEU A 487 -7.46 -9.29 35.67
CA LEU A 487 -6.59 -9.22 34.50
C LEU A 487 -6.75 -7.84 33.86
N ILE A 488 -5.65 -7.15 33.52
CA ILE A 488 -5.62 -5.91 32.78
C ILE A 488 -5.25 -6.25 31.34
N LEU A 489 -6.15 -5.96 30.38
CA LEU A 489 -5.89 -6.05 28.93
C LEU A 489 -5.51 -4.67 28.41
N ILE A 490 -4.34 -4.58 27.76
CA ILE A 490 -3.85 -3.37 27.09
C ILE A 490 -3.80 -3.65 25.59
N GLN A 491 -4.79 -3.10 24.83
CA GLN A 491 -4.90 -3.26 23.38
C GLN A 491 -5.51 -1.97 22.79
N GLY A 492 -4.66 -0.99 22.50
CA GLY A 492 -5.09 0.36 22.10
C GLY A 492 -5.72 1.16 23.24
N ARG A 493 -6.44 0.51 24.14
CA ARG A 493 -6.96 1.03 25.41
C ARG A 493 -6.70 0.06 26.54
N THR A 494 -6.74 0.52 27.75
CA THR A 494 -6.66 -0.32 28.97
C THR A 494 -8.05 -0.74 29.39
N THR A 495 -8.25 -2.05 29.60
CA THR A 495 -9.52 -2.62 30.08
C THR A 495 -9.24 -3.53 31.26
N HIS A 496 -9.95 -3.32 32.35
CA HIS A 496 -9.87 -4.10 33.58
C HIS A 496 -10.92 -5.22 33.52
N ALA A 497 -10.50 -6.47 33.73
CA ALA A 497 -11.33 -7.64 33.63
C ALA A 497 -11.30 -8.41 35.00
N ARG A 498 -12.43 -8.42 35.68
CA ARG A 498 -12.58 -9.16 36.94
C ARG A 498 -12.58 -10.66 36.67
N LYS A 499 -11.89 -11.44 37.53
CA LYS A 499 -11.95 -12.89 37.51
C LYS A 499 -13.34 -13.36 38.00
N LEU A 500 -13.99 -14.26 37.22
CA LEU A 500 -15.30 -14.83 37.54
C LEU A 500 -15.21 -16.06 38.42
#